data_193435614ea497084b4681e6253e2689
#
_entry.id   193435614ea497084b4681e6253e2689
#
_cell.length_a   1.000
_cell.length_b   1.000
_cell.length_c   1.000
_cell.angle_alpha   90.00
_cell.angle_beta   90.00
_cell.angle_gamma   90.00
#
_symmetry.space_group_name_H-M   'P 1'
#
loop_
_entity.id
_entity.type
_entity.pdbx_description
1 polymer ?
#
loop_
_entity_poly.entity_id
_entity_poly.type
_entity_poly.pdbx_seq_one_letter_code
_entity_poly.pdbx_strand_id
1 'polypeptide(L)'
;HQNARGGRILCKRPGTPEAEAFLAVVAEREQLAAEYFGQAAKVVTGTRTASEIRYPFLALPTLEERIVAYLQDGQVNEANAAVERYCQFIRSLPTARTCPRTFLAALGLPAKSVRGELTCLRAGPIDLVPANILIASDCWHLVDHEWFFEFPVPADFVIYRGIANLAGNAQDAIRANARNTRLTLLSGGWVAGTCIPMAWLKMILTDAVTLKTLSYWSMCFQAGVLEYTRAKPRPFSAPPSQLQDYASTPARVVRNLRWSVQHHLLRCRRFLMWLQSHFDADSR
;
A
#
# COMPACT_ATOMS: atom_id res chain seq x y z
N HIS A 1 26.80 0.20 -1.34
CA HIS A 1 28.05 0.70 -1.92
C HIS A 1 28.43 2.06 -1.31
N GLN A 2 29.73 2.39 -1.27
CA GLN A 2 30.20 3.73 -0.93
C GLN A 2 30.49 4.52 -2.21
N ASN A 3 30.15 5.82 -2.24
CA ASN A 3 30.52 6.69 -3.34
C ASN A 3 31.98 7.18 -3.18
N ALA A 4 32.51 7.85 -4.21
CA ALA A 4 33.89 8.37 -4.20
C ALA A 4 34.18 9.37 -3.04
N ARG A 5 33.16 9.88 -2.32
CA ARG A 5 33.26 10.77 -1.16
C ARG A 5 32.97 10.06 0.16
N GLY A 6 32.93 8.72 0.19
CA GLY A 6 32.68 7.91 1.39
C GLY A 6 31.21 7.80 1.81
N GLY A 7 30.27 8.44 1.10
CA GLY A 7 28.84 8.34 1.39
C GLY A 7 28.27 6.98 0.96
N ARG A 8 27.31 6.45 1.74
CA ARG A 8 26.58 5.23 1.39
C ARG A 8 25.59 5.54 0.25
N ILE A 9 25.50 4.63 -0.71
CA ILE A 9 24.51 4.68 -1.79
C ILE A 9 23.70 3.38 -1.84
N LEU A 10 22.43 3.49 -2.20
CA LEU A 10 21.57 2.38 -2.55
C LEU A 10 21.55 2.25 -4.07
N CYS A 11 21.71 1.03 -4.60
CA CYS A 11 21.61 0.77 -6.03
C CYS A 11 20.44 -0.17 -6.30
N LYS A 12 19.52 0.25 -7.18
CA LYS A 12 18.46 -0.60 -7.73
C LYS A 12 18.92 -1.11 -9.09
N ARG A 13 19.08 -2.43 -9.22
CA ARG A 13 19.54 -3.10 -10.42
C ARG A 13 18.49 -4.06 -10.96
N PRO A 14 18.35 -4.20 -12.28
CA PRO A 14 17.46 -5.21 -12.84
C PRO A 14 18.02 -6.60 -12.52
N GLY A 15 17.15 -7.50 -12.06
CA GLY A 15 17.50 -8.91 -11.82
C GLY A 15 17.56 -9.73 -13.11
N THR A 16 16.95 -9.22 -14.18
CA THR A 16 16.89 -9.86 -15.51
C THR A 16 17.03 -8.79 -16.60
N PRO A 17 17.45 -9.14 -17.83
CA PRO A 17 17.51 -8.18 -18.95
C PRO A 17 16.17 -7.50 -19.22
N GLU A 18 15.06 -8.22 -19.05
CA GLU A 18 13.72 -7.68 -19.28
C GLU A 18 13.34 -6.60 -18.23
N ALA A 19 13.89 -6.71 -17.02
CA ALA A 19 13.68 -5.71 -15.96
C ALA A 19 14.44 -4.39 -16.23
N GLU A 20 15.34 -4.35 -17.23
CA GLU A 20 16.09 -3.16 -17.59
C GLU A 20 15.17 -2.03 -18.10
N ALA A 21 14.16 -2.38 -18.90
CA ALA A 21 13.14 -1.42 -19.36
C ALA A 21 12.34 -0.85 -18.18
N PHE A 22 12.15 -1.62 -17.12
CA PHE A 22 11.43 -1.18 -15.92
C PHE A 22 12.17 -0.09 -15.15
N LEU A 23 13.51 -0.06 -15.18
CA LEU A 23 14.26 1.03 -14.54
C LEU A 23 13.97 2.40 -15.16
N ALA A 24 13.67 2.45 -16.48
CA ALA A 24 13.24 3.70 -17.12
C ALA A 24 11.90 4.18 -16.56
N VAL A 25 10.96 3.26 -16.42
CA VAL A 25 9.63 3.53 -15.87
C VAL A 25 9.71 3.98 -14.41
N VAL A 26 10.59 3.37 -13.60
CA VAL A 26 10.80 3.79 -12.21
C VAL A 26 11.31 5.23 -12.15
N ALA A 27 12.33 5.57 -12.95
CA ALA A 27 12.88 6.93 -12.99
C ALA A 27 11.85 7.98 -13.45
N GLU A 28 11.00 7.65 -14.44
CA GLU A 28 9.90 8.50 -14.90
C GLU A 28 8.87 8.73 -13.78
N ARG A 29 8.48 7.67 -13.09
CA ARG A 29 7.51 7.76 -11.97
C ARG A 29 8.04 8.54 -10.78
N GLU A 30 9.34 8.47 -10.50
CA GLU A 30 9.98 9.31 -9.48
C GLU A 30 9.87 10.80 -9.83
N GLN A 31 10.05 11.15 -11.09
CA GLN A 31 9.89 12.53 -11.57
C GLN A 31 8.44 13.00 -11.39
N LEU A 32 7.47 12.19 -11.86
CA LEU A 32 6.05 12.49 -11.71
C LEU A 32 5.64 12.60 -10.23
N ALA A 33 6.16 11.73 -9.38
CA ALA A 33 5.95 11.80 -7.94
C ALA A 33 6.53 13.09 -7.35
N ALA A 34 7.74 13.48 -7.75
CA ALA A 34 8.38 14.72 -7.28
C ALA A 34 7.54 15.96 -7.65
N GLU A 35 7.02 16.01 -8.87
CA GLU A 35 6.13 17.08 -9.32
C GLU A 35 4.79 17.07 -8.55
N TYR A 36 4.20 15.91 -8.33
CA TYR A 36 2.92 15.76 -7.62
C TYR A 36 3.01 16.18 -6.16
N PHE A 37 4.02 15.71 -5.44
CA PHE A 37 4.20 16.05 -4.03
C PHE A 37 4.71 17.48 -3.80
N GLY A 38 5.46 18.02 -4.74
CA GLY A 38 5.95 19.41 -4.70
C GLY A 38 6.63 19.74 -3.38
N GLN A 39 6.07 20.70 -2.63
CA GLN A 39 6.60 21.11 -1.32
C GLN A 39 6.01 20.32 -0.14
N ALA A 40 5.00 19.46 -0.37
CA ALA A 40 4.37 18.70 0.71
C ALA A 40 5.30 17.63 1.30
N ALA A 41 6.19 17.06 0.46
CA ALA A 41 7.21 16.12 0.90
C ALA A 41 8.36 16.07 -0.13
N LYS A 42 9.56 15.66 0.32
CA LYS A 42 10.71 15.47 -0.58
C LYS A 42 10.70 14.06 -1.17
N VAL A 43 10.57 13.95 -2.47
CA VAL A 43 10.75 12.68 -3.16
C VAL A 43 12.24 12.41 -3.35
N VAL A 44 12.71 11.26 -2.88
CA VAL A 44 14.08 10.83 -3.06
C VAL A 44 14.21 10.24 -4.46
N THR A 45 14.82 11.00 -5.37
CA THR A 45 15.05 10.58 -6.75
C THR A 45 16.43 9.98 -6.92
N GLY A 46 16.53 8.98 -7.78
CA GLY A 46 17.78 8.34 -8.12
C GLY A 46 18.45 8.93 -9.37
N THR A 47 19.74 8.76 -9.48
CA THR A 47 20.49 9.01 -10.74
C THR A 47 20.53 7.72 -11.54
N ARG A 48 19.88 7.72 -12.71
CA ARG A 48 19.85 6.57 -13.61
C ARG A 48 21.15 6.49 -14.42
N THR A 49 21.70 5.28 -14.50
CA THR A 49 22.74 4.87 -15.47
C THR A 49 22.16 3.84 -16.43
N ALA A 50 22.96 3.31 -17.35
CA ALA A 50 22.51 2.27 -18.28
C ALA A 50 22.01 1.01 -17.56
N SER A 51 22.61 0.64 -16.41
CA SER A 51 22.36 -0.64 -15.75
C SER A 51 21.77 -0.55 -14.33
N GLU A 52 21.64 0.65 -13.76
CA GLU A 52 21.14 0.81 -12.39
C GLU A 52 20.61 2.22 -12.14
N ILE A 53 19.80 2.35 -11.07
CA ILE A 53 19.47 3.65 -10.47
C ILE A 53 20.20 3.74 -9.13
N ARG A 54 20.90 4.84 -8.90
CA ARG A 54 21.66 5.14 -7.68
C ARG A 54 20.95 6.17 -6.84
N TYR A 55 20.66 5.85 -5.59
CA TYR A 55 20.01 6.74 -4.63
C TYR A 55 20.99 7.14 -3.52
N PRO A 56 20.89 8.37 -2.99
CA PRO A 56 21.53 8.70 -1.73
C PRO A 56 20.96 7.82 -0.62
N PHE A 57 21.81 7.20 0.19
CA PHE A 57 21.36 6.49 1.38
C PHE A 57 21.09 7.52 2.49
N LEU A 58 19.85 7.63 2.91
CA LEU A 58 19.44 8.47 4.02
C LEU A 58 19.36 7.62 5.30
N ALA A 59 20.22 7.92 6.28
CA ALA A 59 20.19 7.24 7.58
C ALA A 59 19.10 7.85 8.48
N LEU A 60 17.84 7.75 8.04
CA LEU A 60 16.65 8.27 8.73
C LEU A 60 15.72 7.11 9.06
N PRO A 61 15.03 7.15 10.20
CA PRO A 61 14.01 6.16 10.52
C PRO A 61 12.80 6.31 9.59
N THR A 62 12.16 5.21 9.28
CA THR A 62 10.87 5.21 8.61
C THR A 62 9.75 5.59 9.58
N LEU A 63 8.62 6.03 9.03
CA LEU A 63 7.40 6.26 9.83
C LEU A 63 6.91 4.96 10.47
N GLU A 64 7.04 3.84 9.77
CA GLU A 64 6.74 2.52 10.31
C GLU A 64 7.61 2.18 11.53
N GLU A 65 8.94 2.29 11.42
CA GLU A 65 9.86 2.05 12.53
C GLU A 65 9.52 2.94 13.75
N ARG A 66 9.17 4.20 13.52
CA ARG A 66 8.78 5.11 14.59
C ARG A 66 7.49 4.67 15.28
N ILE A 67 6.47 4.27 14.51
CA ILE A 67 5.19 3.81 15.07
C ILE A 67 5.39 2.50 15.83
N VAL A 68 6.19 1.57 15.29
CA VAL A 68 6.51 0.31 15.96
C VAL A 68 7.25 0.56 17.27
N ALA A 69 8.22 1.48 17.31
CA ALA A 69 8.93 1.86 18.54
C ALA A 69 7.95 2.41 19.59
N TYR A 70 7.06 3.33 19.23
CA TYR A 70 6.03 3.82 20.15
C TYR A 70 5.18 2.69 20.75
N LEU A 71 4.76 1.74 19.92
CA LEU A 71 3.97 0.59 20.40
C LEU A 71 4.80 -0.33 21.33
N GLN A 72 6.08 -0.56 21.02
CA GLN A 72 6.98 -1.36 21.85
C GLN A 72 7.22 -0.73 23.22
N ASP A 73 7.27 0.60 23.28
CA ASP A 73 7.39 1.38 24.51
C ASP A 73 6.05 1.60 25.25
N GLY A 74 4.95 1.02 24.75
CA GLY A 74 3.60 1.21 25.32
C GLY A 74 2.99 2.59 25.09
N GLN A 75 3.60 3.43 24.24
CA GLN A 75 3.17 4.78 23.90
C GLN A 75 2.08 4.75 22.81
N VAL A 76 0.93 4.17 23.14
CA VAL A 76 -0.16 3.94 22.17
C VAL A 76 -0.74 5.24 21.63
N ASN A 77 -0.78 6.31 22.43
CA ASN A 77 -1.30 7.60 21.99
C ASN A 77 -0.40 8.24 20.93
N GLU A 78 0.92 8.17 21.09
CA GLU A 78 1.93 8.65 20.16
C GLU A 78 1.86 7.88 18.85
N ALA A 79 1.69 6.55 18.92
CA ALA A 79 1.47 5.70 17.75
C ALA A 79 0.21 6.12 16.99
N ASN A 80 -0.91 6.32 17.70
CA ASN A 80 -2.17 6.79 17.11
C ASN A 80 -2.02 8.17 16.47
N ALA A 81 -1.35 9.12 17.16
CA ALA A 81 -1.10 10.46 16.63
C ALA A 81 -0.20 10.43 15.37
N ALA A 82 0.76 9.51 15.30
CA ALA A 82 1.60 9.32 14.12
C ALA A 82 0.79 8.77 12.93
N VAL A 83 -0.09 7.80 13.15
CA VAL A 83 -1.01 7.28 12.13
C VAL A 83 -2.00 8.36 11.68
N GLU A 84 -2.52 9.16 12.60
CA GLU A 84 -3.41 10.27 12.26
C GLU A 84 -2.72 11.29 11.37
N ARG A 85 -1.48 11.72 11.71
CA ARG A 85 -0.68 12.62 10.86
C ARG A 85 -0.46 12.02 9.46
N TYR A 86 -0.22 10.73 9.35
CA TYR A 86 -0.11 10.04 8.06
C TYR A 86 -1.41 10.15 7.26
N CYS A 87 -2.56 9.90 7.87
CA CYS A 87 -3.86 10.03 7.21
C CYS A 87 -4.14 11.48 6.77
N GLN A 88 -3.84 12.45 7.65
CA GLN A 88 -3.99 13.88 7.37
C GLN A 88 -3.08 14.32 6.22
N PHE A 89 -1.84 13.83 6.18
CA PHE A 89 -0.92 14.10 5.08
C PHE A 89 -1.50 13.65 3.74
N ILE A 90 -2.00 12.41 3.65
CA ILE A 90 -2.61 11.91 2.41
C ILE A 90 -3.82 12.77 2.01
N ARG A 91 -4.65 13.15 2.97
CA ARG A 91 -5.84 13.99 2.70
C ARG A 91 -5.51 15.44 2.33
N SER A 92 -4.32 15.92 2.69
CA SER A 92 -3.85 17.26 2.31
C SER A 92 -3.31 17.32 0.88
N LEU A 93 -3.04 16.18 0.25
CA LEU A 93 -2.59 16.12 -1.14
C LEU A 93 -3.68 16.58 -2.11
N PRO A 94 -3.33 16.99 -3.34
CA PRO A 94 -4.30 17.44 -4.33
C PRO A 94 -5.38 16.38 -4.60
N THR A 95 -6.64 16.73 -4.34
CA THR A 95 -7.80 15.84 -4.49
C THR A 95 -8.83 16.40 -5.47
N ALA A 96 -9.74 15.55 -5.95
CA ALA A 96 -10.95 15.89 -6.64
C ALA A 96 -12.07 14.91 -6.28
N ARG A 97 -13.32 15.39 -6.31
CA ARG A 97 -14.50 14.52 -6.29
C ARG A 97 -14.70 13.95 -7.68
N THR A 98 -14.60 12.63 -7.82
CA THR A 98 -14.75 11.96 -9.11
C THR A 98 -15.13 10.50 -8.98
N CYS A 99 -15.72 9.92 -10.03
CA CYS A 99 -15.88 8.49 -10.15
C CYS A 99 -14.55 7.87 -10.58
N PRO A 100 -13.92 6.99 -9.79
CA PRO A 100 -12.58 6.46 -10.06
C PRO A 100 -12.57 5.36 -11.14
N ARG A 101 -13.09 5.66 -12.34
CA ARG A 101 -13.30 4.67 -13.42
C ARG A 101 -12.01 4.02 -13.87
N THR A 102 -10.95 4.81 -14.07
CA THR A 102 -9.64 4.31 -14.51
C THR A 102 -9.01 3.41 -13.44
N PHE A 103 -9.10 3.81 -12.16
CA PHE A 103 -8.65 3.00 -11.05
C PHE A 103 -9.40 1.66 -10.98
N LEU A 104 -10.74 1.67 -11.09
CA LEU A 104 -11.54 0.45 -11.09
C LEU A 104 -11.20 -0.46 -12.29
N ALA A 105 -11.03 0.12 -13.47
CA ALA A 105 -10.61 -0.62 -14.66
C ALA A 105 -9.21 -1.24 -14.47
N ALA A 106 -8.28 -0.52 -13.87
CA ALA A 106 -6.95 -1.05 -13.53
C ALA A 106 -7.00 -2.23 -12.55
N LEU A 107 -8.03 -2.30 -11.69
CA LEU A 107 -8.30 -3.44 -10.82
C LEU A 107 -9.11 -4.57 -11.49
N GLY A 108 -9.47 -4.46 -12.76
CA GLY A 108 -10.36 -5.39 -13.45
C GLY A 108 -11.82 -5.31 -12.98
N LEU A 109 -12.24 -4.18 -12.41
CA LEU A 109 -13.55 -3.99 -11.83
C LEU A 109 -14.43 -3.11 -12.73
N PRO A 110 -15.73 -3.41 -12.85
CA PRO A 110 -16.64 -2.58 -13.61
C PRO A 110 -16.87 -1.23 -12.92
N ALA A 111 -17.04 -0.14 -13.70
CA ALA A 111 -17.27 1.22 -13.19
C ALA A 111 -18.48 1.31 -12.24
N LYS A 112 -19.50 0.45 -12.41
CA LYS A 112 -20.67 0.34 -11.53
C LYS A 112 -20.38 -0.22 -10.13
N SER A 113 -19.15 -0.67 -9.87
CA SER A 113 -18.73 -1.18 -8.53
C SER A 113 -18.73 -0.08 -7.46
N VAL A 114 -18.76 1.19 -7.87
CA VAL A 114 -18.89 2.35 -6.99
C VAL A 114 -20.10 3.17 -7.43
N ARG A 115 -20.90 3.59 -6.46
CA ARG A 115 -22.03 4.50 -6.69
C ARG A 115 -21.61 5.92 -6.35
N GLY A 116 -21.68 6.80 -7.36
CA GLY A 116 -21.37 8.23 -7.19
C GLY A 116 -19.86 8.53 -7.26
N GLU A 117 -19.50 9.67 -6.70
CA GLU A 117 -18.15 10.19 -6.67
C GLU A 117 -17.49 9.95 -5.32
N LEU A 118 -16.20 9.69 -5.35
CA LEU A 118 -15.35 9.57 -4.18
C LEU A 118 -14.34 10.72 -4.12
N THR A 119 -13.80 10.99 -2.95
CA THR A 119 -12.63 11.85 -2.79
C THR A 119 -11.40 11.07 -3.28
N CYS A 120 -10.92 11.45 -4.45
CA CYS A 120 -9.76 10.82 -5.09
C CYS A 120 -8.57 11.77 -5.05
N LEU A 121 -7.38 11.26 -4.75
CA LEU A 121 -6.12 11.91 -5.06
C LEU A 121 -6.04 12.07 -6.58
N ARG A 122 -5.49 13.19 -7.06
CA ARG A 122 -5.36 13.42 -8.51
C ARG A 122 -4.40 12.47 -9.21
N ALA A 123 -3.45 11.91 -8.45
CA ALA A 123 -2.56 10.83 -8.88
C ALA A 123 -2.62 9.69 -7.86
N GLY A 124 -2.10 8.52 -8.23
CA GLY A 124 -2.17 7.30 -7.41
C GLY A 124 -0.83 6.91 -6.79
N PRO A 125 -0.40 7.52 -5.67
CA PRO A 125 0.79 7.09 -4.92
C PRO A 125 0.46 5.84 -4.09
N ILE A 126 0.27 4.69 -4.75
CA ILE A 126 -0.26 3.48 -4.09
C ILE A 126 0.72 2.90 -3.07
N ASP A 127 2.03 3.11 -3.27
CA ASP A 127 3.07 2.68 -2.33
C ASP A 127 3.46 3.76 -1.31
N LEU A 128 2.62 4.77 -1.13
CA LEU A 128 2.77 5.74 -0.04
C LEU A 128 2.41 5.07 1.30
N VAL A 129 3.16 4.03 1.65
CA VAL A 129 3.01 3.27 2.90
C VAL A 129 4.02 3.78 3.95
N PRO A 130 3.74 3.65 5.26
CA PRO A 130 4.64 4.15 6.31
C PRO A 130 6.10 3.66 6.23
N ALA A 131 6.34 2.46 5.70
CA ALA A 131 7.67 1.92 5.46
C ALA A 131 8.48 2.70 4.40
N ASN A 132 7.79 3.40 3.48
CA ASN A 132 8.38 4.19 2.39
C ASN A 132 8.46 5.69 2.71
N ILE A 133 8.20 6.08 3.95
CA ILE A 133 8.27 7.46 4.44
C ILE A 133 9.39 7.57 5.45
N LEU A 134 10.48 8.27 5.11
CA LEU A 134 11.58 8.56 6.01
C LEU A 134 11.31 9.89 6.75
N ILE A 135 11.56 9.92 8.05
CA ILE A 135 11.28 11.06 8.91
C ILE A 135 12.54 11.88 9.12
N ALA A 136 12.59 13.10 8.56
CA ALA A 136 13.56 14.12 8.90
C ALA A 136 12.95 15.15 9.87
N SER A 137 13.77 16.04 10.41
CA SER A 137 13.32 17.07 11.35
C SER A 137 12.37 18.09 10.72
N ASP A 138 12.51 18.36 9.44
CA ASP A 138 11.85 19.45 8.71
C ASP A 138 10.74 18.96 7.76
N CYS A 139 10.85 17.72 7.26
CA CYS A 139 9.88 17.17 6.30
C CYS A 139 9.98 15.65 6.19
N TRP A 140 9.02 15.07 5.49
CA TRP A 140 9.05 13.67 5.10
C TRP A 140 9.81 13.50 3.78
N HIS A 141 10.63 12.44 3.72
CA HIS A 141 11.28 12.02 2.50
C HIS A 141 10.62 10.73 2.02
N LEU A 142 10.14 10.75 0.79
CA LEU A 142 9.40 9.64 0.20
C LEU A 142 10.33 8.82 -0.69
N VAL A 143 10.30 7.51 -0.54
CA VAL A 143 11.10 6.55 -1.30
C VAL A 143 10.19 5.52 -1.96
N ASP A 144 10.71 4.80 -2.97
CA ASP A 144 10.09 3.65 -3.61
C ASP A 144 8.73 3.96 -4.30
N HIS A 145 8.80 4.69 -5.43
CA HIS A 145 7.64 5.15 -6.20
C HIS A 145 7.30 4.25 -7.39
N GLU A 146 7.57 2.95 -7.31
CA GLU A 146 7.32 2.02 -8.43
C GLU A 146 5.85 1.96 -8.85
N TRP A 147 4.92 2.16 -7.90
CA TRP A 147 3.47 2.12 -8.11
C TRP A 147 2.86 3.51 -7.99
N PHE A 148 3.44 4.47 -8.67
CA PHE A 148 2.87 5.81 -8.85
C PHE A 148 2.10 5.87 -10.18
N PHE A 149 0.85 6.29 -10.17
CA PHE A 149 -0.02 6.35 -11.34
C PHE A 149 -0.57 7.75 -11.59
N GLU A 150 -0.68 8.16 -12.86
CA GLU A 150 -1.17 9.47 -13.27
C GLU A 150 -2.71 9.59 -13.32
N PHE A 151 -3.42 8.62 -12.76
CA PHE A 151 -4.88 8.66 -12.70
C PHE A 151 -5.40 8.78 -11.27
N PRO A 152 -6.63 9.31 -11.10
CA PRO A 152 -7.22 9.47 -9.79
C PRO A 152 -7.43 8.15 -9.06
N VAL A 153 -6.99 8.11 -7.79
CA VAL A 153 -7.13 6.95 -6.90
C VAL A 153 -7.86 7.38 -5.62
N PRO A 154 -8.85 6.62 -5.12
CA PRO A 154 -9.54 6.96 -3.88
C PRO A 154 -8.57 7.14 -2.71
N ALA A 155 -8.65 8.29 -2.02
CA ALA A 155 -7.75 8.62 -0.90
C ALA A 155 -7.87 7.57 0.21
N ASP A 156 -9.09 7.13 0.53
CA ASP A 156 -9.32 6.08 1.53
C ASP A 156 -8.66 4.74 1.17
N PHE A 157 -8.50 4.45 -0.13
CA PHE A 157 -7.79 3.24 -0.57
C PHE A 157 -6.29 3.34 -0.30
N VAL A 158 -5.67 4.49 -0.55
CA VAL A 158 -4.23 4.69 -0.27
C VAL A 158 -3.99 4.63 1.25
N ILE A 159 -4.82 5.29 2.05
CA ILE A 159 -4.78 5.24 3.51
C ILE A 159 -4.95 3.80 4.02
N TYR A 160 -5.96 3.09 3.50
CA TYR A 160 -6.21 1.69 3.87
C TYR A 160 -5.00 0.81 3.62
N ARG A 161 -4.39 0.92 2.45
CA ARG A 161 -3.19 0.12 2.10
C ARG A 161 -2.04 0.39 3.06
N GLY A 162 -1.76 1.65 3.35
CA GLY A 162 -0.69 2.02 4.28
C GLY A 162 -0.95 1.49 5.69
N ILE A 163 -2.17 1.64 6.20
CA ILE A 163 -2.56 1.13 7.53
C ILE A 163 -2.54 -0.40 7.57
N ALA A 164 -3.02 -1.08 6.53
CA ALA A 164 -3.02 -2.54 6.48
C ALA A 164 -1.60 -3.11 6.39
N ASN A 165 -0.71 -2.46 5.63
CA ASN A 165 0.71 -2.81 5.55
C ASN A 165 1.40 -2.63 6.91
N LEU A 166 1.28 -1.43 7.51
CA LEU A 166 1.80 -1.13 8.83
C LEU A 166 1.31 -2.13 9.89
N ALA A 167 0.00 -2.40 9.93
CA ALA A 167 -0.57 -3.33 10.89
C ALA A 167 -0.06 -4.76 10.67
N GLY A 168 0.17 -5.17 9.41
CA GLY A 168 0.80 -6.44 9.08
C GLY A 168 2.22 -6.58 9.65
N ASN A 169 3.03 -5.54 9.49
CA ASN A 169 4.42 -5.53 9.95
C ASN A 169 4.54 -5.33 11.46
N ALA A 170 3.62 -4.60 12.09
CA ALA A 170 3.62 -4.28 13.52
C ALA A 170 2.81 -5.27 14.39
N GLN A 171 2.41 -6.44 13.88
CA GLN A 171 1.48 -7.38 14.53
C GLN A 171 1.83 -7.68 15.98
N ASP A 172 3.10 -7.97 16.28
CA ASP A 172 3.51 -8.39 17.62
C ASP A 172 3.44 -7.21 18.60
N ALA A 173 3.87 -6.01 18.17
CA ALA A 173 3.77 -4.80 18.98
C ALA A 173 2.29 -4.40 19.23
N ILE A 174 1.43 -4.55 18.22
CA ILE A 174 -0.02 -4.31 18.34
C ILE A 174 -0.64 -5.30 19.33
N ARG A 175 -0.33 -6.58 19.23
CA ARG A 175 -0.87 -7.62 20.14
C ARG A 175 -0.41 -7.43 21.57
N ALA A 176 0.85 -7.02 21.80
CA ALA A 176 1.34 -6.69 23.12
C ALA A 176 0.54 -5.57 23.80
N ASN A 177 -0.04 -4.66 23.00
CA ASN A 177 -0.89 -3.56 23.47
C ASN A 177 -2.41 -3.83 23.27
N ALA A 178 -2.82 -5.09 23.12
CA ALA A 178 -4.19 -5.45 22.71
C ALA A 178 -5.29 -4.83 23.58
N ARG A 179 -5.07 -4.71 24.89
CA ARG A 179 -6.02 -4.10 25.85
C ARG A 179 -6.23 -2.61 25.55
N ASN A 180 -5.17 -1.91 25.12
CA ASN A 180 -5.20 -0.48 24.87
C ASN A 180 -5.64 -0.13 23.44
N THR A 181 -5.46 -1.06 22.48
CA THR A 181 -5.71 -0.80 21.05
C THR A 181 -7.10 -1.22 20.59
N ARG A 182 -7.86 -1.99 21.39
CA ARG A 182 -9.18 -2.52 20.99
C ARG A 182 -9.14 -3.09 19.57
N LEU A 183 -8.46 -4.21 19.41
CA LEU A 183 -8.16 -4.81 18.11
C LEU A 183 -9.42 -5.23 17.35
N THR A 184 -9.38 -5.09 16.03
CA THR A 184 -10.33 -5.70 15.11
C THR A 184 -9.57 -6.57 14.12
N LEU A 185 -10.05 -7.81 13.93
CA LEU A 185 -9.51 -8.71 12.91
C LEU A 185 -10.07 -8.31 11.54
N LEU A 186 -9.20 -8.00 10.59
CA LEU A 186 -9.55 -7.95 9.18
C LEU A 186 -9.49 -9.36 8.60
N SER A 187 -10.66 -9.90 8.26
CA SER A 187 -10.75 -11.11 7.45
C SER A 187 -10.84 -10.71 5.97
N GLY A 188 -9.96 -11.26 5.13
CA GLY A 188 -10.06 -11.13 3.68
C GLY A 188 -9.32 -9.94 3.04
N GLY A 189 -8.46 -9.25 3.76
CA GLY A 189 -7.51 -8.30 3.17
C GLY A 189 -6.29 -9.01 2.58
N TRP A 190 -5.43 -8.25 1.91
CA TRP A 190 -4.12 -8.72 1.43
C TRP A 190 -3.32 -9.44 2.54
N VAL A 191 -3.44 -9.00 3.78
CA VAL A 191 -2.88 -9.65 4.96
C VAL A 191 -4.01 -10.32 5.75
N ALA A 192 -4.37 -11.54 5.37
CA ALA A 192 -5.40 -12.31 6.08
C ALA A 192 -5.01 -12.51 7.55
N GLY A 193 -5.94 -12.23 8.45
CA GLY A 193 -5.73 -12.35 9.89
C GLY A 193 -4.95 -11.20 10.53
N THR A 194 -4.73 -10.10 9.81
CA THR A 194 -4.12 -8.89 10.36
C THR A 194 -5.03 -8.24 11.38
N CYS A 195 -4.49 -7.98 12.57
CA CYS A 195 -5.17 -7.19 13.59
C CYS A 195 -4.90 -5.71 13.34
N ILE A 196 -5.95 -4.92 13.16
CA ILE A 196 -5.85 -3.46 13.04
C ILE A 196 -6.48 -2.81 14.26
N PRO A 197 -5.81 -1.86 14.93
CA PRO A 197 -6.40 -1.09 16.01
C PRO A 197 -7.67 -0.36 15.57
N MET A 198 -8.72 -0.41 16.39
CA MET A 198 -10.00 0.24 16.08
C MET A 198 -9.85 1.75 15.85
N ALA A 199 -8.92 2.40 16.57
CA ALA A 199 -8.61 3.81 16.36
C ALA A 199 -8.15 4.08 14.92
N TRP A 200 -7.29 3.20 14.35
CA TRP A 200 -6.77 3.36 13.00
C TRP A 200 -7.85 3.11 11.94
N LEU A 201 -8.75 2.13 12.18
CA LEU A 201 -9.87 1.86 11.28
C LEU A 201 -10.80 3.06 11.12
N LYS A 202 -11.04 3.79 12.24
CA LYS A 202 -11.87 5.00 12.22
C LYS A 202 -11.26 6.14 11.41
N MET A 203 -9.94 6.15 11.25
CA MET A 203 -9.23 7.16 10.46
C MET A 203 -9.31 6.91 8.95
N ILE A 204 -9.65 5.68 8.51
CA ILE A 204 -9.66 5.32 7.08
C ILE A 204 -10.90 5.87 6.39
N LEU A 205 -12.07 5.66 6.97
CA LEU A 205 -13.35 5.84 6.29
C LEU A 205 -13.84 7.28 6.38
N THR A 206 -13.89 7.95 5.25
CA THR A 206 -14.48 9.29 5.10
C THR A 206 -15.59 9.35 4.06
N ASP A 207 -15.59 8.43 3.10
CA ASP A 207 -16.57 8.33 2.03
C ASP A 207 -17.51 7.12 2.22
N ALA A 208 -18.45 6.94 1.31
CA ALA A 208 -19.39 5.82 1.28
C ALA A 208 -18.77 4.47 0.86
N VAL A 209 -17.47 4.28 1.14
CA VAL A 209 -16.75 3.05 0.86
C VAL A 209 -16.59 2.24 2.13
N THR A 210 -16.88 0.95 2.07
CA THR A 210 -16.75 0.06 3.22
C THR A 210 -15.34 -0.54 3.31
N LEU A 211 -14.91 -0.91 4.52
CA LEU A 211 -13.66 -1.67 4.73
C LEU A 211 -13.61 -2.94 3.87
N LYS A 212 -14.75 -3.61 3.68
CA LYS A 212 -14.86 -4.78 2.81
C LYS A 212 -14.51 -4.43 1.36
N THR A 213 -14.97 -3.30 0.86
CA THR A 213 -14.68 -2.82 -0.49
C THR A 213 -13.19 -2.47 -0.63
N LEU A 214 -12.61 -1.74 0.33
CA LEU A 214 -11.19 -1.38 0.31
C LEU A 214 -10.29 -2.62 0.37
N SER A 215 -10.65 -3.58 1.22
CA SER A 215 -9.98 -4.88 1.32
C SER A 215 -10.03 -5.65 0.00
N TYR A 216 -11.20 -5.67 -0.64
CA TYR A 216 -11.37 -6.33 -1.94
C TYR A 216 -10.52 -5.65 -3.04
N TRP A 217 -10.52 -4.32 -3.10
CA TRP A 217 -9.67 -3.59 -4.04
C TRP A 217 -8.18 -3.85 -3.80
N SER A 218 -7.75 -3.92 -2.54
CA SER A 218 -6.37 -4.26 -2.20
C SER A 218 -5.98 -5.67 -2.65
N MET A 219 -6.90 -6.63 -2.55
CA MET A 219 -6.68 -7.99 -3.08
C MET A 219 -6.57 -7.99 -4.62
N CYS A 220 -7.44 -7.24 -5.31
CA CYS A 220 -7.39 -7.13 -6.77
C CYS A 220 -6.07 -6.49 -7.23
N PHE A 221 -5.65 -5.40 -6.58
CA PHE A 221 -4.37 -4.76 -6.85
C PHE A 221 -3.20 -5.73 -6.66
N GLN A 222 -3.16 -6.43 -5.54
CA GLN A 222 -2.09 -7.38 -5.24
C GLN A 222 -2.06 -8.57 -6.19
N ALA A 223 -3.22 -9.06 -6.62
CA ALA A 223 -3.30 -10.10 -7.64
C ALA A 223 -2.72 -9.62 -8.97
N GLY A 224 -3.01 -8.39 -9.37
CA GLY A 224 -2.43 -7.75 -10.55
C GLY A 224 -0.92 -7.59 -10.46
N VAL A 225 -0.39 -7.14 -9.31
CA VAL A 225 1.06 -7.04 -9.05
C VAL A 225 1.73 -8.42 -9.15
N LEU A 226 1.15 -9.45 -8.53
CA LEU A 226 1.69 -10.81 -8.57
C LEU A 226 1.65 -11.41 -9.98
N GLU A 227 0.59 -11.16 -10.72
CA GLU A 227 0.48 -11.58 -12.11
C GLU A 227 1.51 -10.87 -12.98
N TYR A 228 1.68 -9.57 -12.78
CA TYR A 228 2.69 -8.77 -13.46
C TYR A 228 4.12 -9.22 -13.17
N THR A 229 4.46 -9.46 -11.91
CA THR A 229 5.82 -9.88 -11.52
C THR A 229 6.14 -11.32 -11.92
N ARG A 230 5.14 -12.17 -12.14
CA ARG A 230 5.29 -13.54 -12.62
C ARG A 230 5.12 -13.69 -14.13
N ALA A 231 4.39 -12.80 -14.76
CA ALA A 231 4.30 -12.74 -16.20
C ALA A 231 5.66 -12.32 -16.76
N LYS A 232 6.08 -12.92 -17.89
CA LYS A 232 7.25 -12.41 -18.62
C LYS A 232 7.12 -10.89 -18.73
N PRO A 233 8.13 -10.12 -18.31
CA PRO A 233 8.02 -8.67 -18.22
C PRO A 233 7.65 -8.11 -19.59
N ARG A 234 6.43 -7.62 -19.70
CA ARG A 234 6.08 -6.70 -20.77
C ARG A 234 6.52 -5.32 -20.31
N PRO A 235 7.17 -4.53 -21.16
CA PRO A 235 7.57 -3.19 -20.77
C PRO A 235 6.34 -2.42 -20.29
N PHE A 236 6.41 -1.86 -19.09
CA PHE A 236 5.39 -1.01 -18.48
C PHE A 236 5.38 0.41 -19.09
N SER A 237 5.89 0.56 -20.29
CA SER A 237 5.81 1.82 -21.06
C SER A 237 4.42 2.08 -21.59
N ALA A 238 3.42 1.42 -21.01
CA ALA A 238 2.09 1.51 -21.51
C ALA A 238 1.26 2.51 -20.73
N PRO A 239 0.54 3.37 -21.46
CA PRO A 239 -0.48 4.22 -20.89
C PRO A 239 -1.54 3.39 -20.14
N PRO A 240 -2.41 4.02 -19.30
CA PRO A 240 -3.47 3.35 -18.54
C PRO A 240 -4.30 2.32 -19.33
N SER A 241 -4.35 2.43 -20.65
CA SER A 241 -4.95 1.45 -21.57
C SER A 241 -4.33 0.05 -21.50
N GLN A 242 -3.08 -0.11 -21.08
CA GLN A 242 -2.45 -1.45 -20.99
C GLN A 242 -2.62 -2.11 -19.62
N LEU A 243 -2.91 -1.37 -18.56
CA LEU A 243 -3.51 -1.95 -17.37
C LEU A 243 -4.92 -2.48 -17.68
N GLN A 244 -5.63 -1.91 -18.66
CA GLN A 244 -6.89 -2.44 -19.19
C GLN A 244 -6.71 -3.79 -19.89
N ASP A 245 -5.64 -3.98 -20.67
CA ASP A 245 -5.35 -5.28 -21.31
C ASP A 245 -4.98 -6.36 -20.28
N TYR A 246 -4.38 -5.98 -19.16
CA TYR A 246 -4.13 -6.88 -18.03
C TYR A 246 -5.40 -7.24 -17.27
N ALA A 247 -6.31 -6.28 -17.12
CA ALA A 247 -7.61 -6.45 -16.49
C ALA A 247 -8.63 -7.16 -17.39
N SER A 248 -8.45 -7.12 -18.72
CA SER A 248 -9.38 -7.64 -19.71
C SER A 248 -9.26 -9.15 -19.97
N THR A 249 -8.44 -9.88 -19.19
CA THR A 249 -8.48 -11.35 -19.18
C THR A 249 -9.34 -11.87 -17.99
N PRO A 250 -10.69 -11.70 -18.04
CA PRO A 250 -11.57 -11.96 -16.89
C PRO A 250 -11.47 -13.40 -16.39
N ALA A 251 -11.22 -14.35 -17.29
CA ALA A 251 -11.16 -15.78 -16.97
C ALA A 251 -9.92 -16.16 -16.14
N ARG A 252 -8.79 -15.45 -16.28
CA ARG A 252 -7.56 -15.72 -15.51
C ARG A 252 -7.61 -15.06 -14.13
N VAL A 253 -8.05 -13.82 -14.06
CA VAL A 253 -8.21 -13.09 -12.79
C VAL A 253 -9.24 -13.78 -11.91
N VAL A 254 -10.40 -14.18 -12.47
CA VAL A 254 -11.44 -14.92 -11.76
C VAL A 254 -10.95 -16.30 -11.32
N ARG A 255 -10.12 -16.99 -12.11
CA ARG A 255 -9.58 -18.31 -11.74
C ARG A 255 -8.54 -18.20 -10.61
N ASN A 256 -7.67 -17.19 -10.64
CA ASN A 256 -6.67 -16.95 -9.59
C ASN A 256 -7.31 -16.36 -8.32
N LEU A 257 -8.34 -15.52 -8.47
CA LEU A 257 -9.20 -15.08 -7.38
C LEU A 257 -10.00 -16.25 -6.77
N ARG A 258 -10.58 -17.14 -7.56
CA ARG A 258 -11.25 -18.35 -7.05
C ARG A 258 -10.30 -19.23 -6.26
N TRP A 259 -9.08 -19.43 -6.73
CA TRP A 259 -8.08 -20.24 -6.02
C TRP A 259 -7.60 -19.55 -4.74
N SER A 260 -7.32 -18.25 -4.78
CA SER A 260 -6.95 -17.44 -3.61
C SER A 260 -8.10 -17.33 -2.61
N VAL A 261 -9.34 -17.07 -3.08
CA VAL A 261 -10.55 -17.00 -2.25
C VAL A 261 -10.90 -18.35 -1.65
N GLN A 262 -10.80 -19.45 -2.41
CA GLN A 262 -11.03 -20.80 -1.85
C GLN A 262 -10.00 -21.18 -0.80
N HIS A 263 -8.71 -20.84 -1.00
CA HIS A 263 -7.67 -21.09 0.01
C HIS A 263 -7.85 -20.22 1.25
N HIS A 264 -8.32 -18.98 1.08
CA HIS A 264 -8.65 -18.07 2.17
C HIS A 264 -9.92 -18.50 2.92
N LEU A 265 -10.97 -18.91 2.22
CA LEU A 265 -12.20 -19.43 2.82
C LEU A 265 -11.94 -20.71 3.64
N LEU A 266 -11.04 -21.58 3.17
CA LEU A 266 -10.63 -22.76 3.94
C LEU A 266 -9.83 -22.39 5.20
N ARG A 267 -8.98 -21.37 5.17
CA ARG A 267 -8.28 -20.83 6.35
C ARG A 267 -9.24 -20.11 7.30
N CYS A 268 -10.15 -19.29 6.80
CA CYS A 268 -11.18 -18.64 7.60
C CYS A 268 -12.13 -19.63 8.25
N ARG A 269 -12.52 -20.69 7.53
CA ARG A 269 -13.36 -21.75 8.08
C ARG A 269 -12.66 -22.53 9.22
N ARG A 270 -11.36 -22.83 9.07
CA ARG A 270 -10.56 -23.43 10.15
C ARG A 270 -10.40 -22.50 11.35
N PHE A 271 -10.25 -21.20 11.12
CA PHE A 271 -10.15 -20.20 12.17
C PHE A 271 -11.49 -19.99 12.89
N LEU A 272 -12.61 -19.95 12.18
CA LEU A 272 -13.94 -19.89 12.78
C LEU A 272 -14.29 -21.14 13.58
N MET A 273 -13.90 -22.33 13.11
CA MET A 273 -14.05 -23.58 13.88
C MET A 273 -13.15 -23.60 15.13
N TRP A 274 -11.95 -23.01 15.04
CA TRP A 274 -11.06 -22.85 16.19
C TRP A 274 -11.63 -21.86 17.21
N LEU A 275 -12.17 -20.71 16.77
CA LEU A 275 -12.88 -19.77 17.64
C LEU A 275 -14.08 -20.42 18.32
N GLN A 276 -14.95 -21.11 17.58
CA GLN A 276 -16.10 -21.83 18.14
C GLN A 276 -15.65 -22.85 19.21
N SER A 277 -14.62 -23.63 18.94
CA SER A 277 -14.13 -24.62 19.90
C SER A 277 -13.54 -24.03 21.18
N HIS A 278 -13.05 -22.77 21.16
CA HIS A 278 -12.51 -22.08 22.33
C HIS A 278 -13.59 -21.32 23.11
N PHE A 279 -14.63 -20.79 22.44
CA PHE A 279 -15.78 -20.17 23.12
C PHE A 279 -16.69 -21.19 23.77
N ASP A 280 -16.82 -22.40 23.22
CA ASP A 280 -17.60 -23.49 23.81
C ASP A 280 -16.88 -24.16 25.01
N ALA A 281 -15.56 -23.97 25.13
CA ALA A 281 -14.77 -24.50 26.26
C ALA A 281 -14.85 -23.63 27.51
N ASP A 282 -15.08 -22.32 27.39
CA ASP A 282 -15.24 -21.37 28.50
C ASP A 282 -16.68 -21.31 29.04
N SER A 283 -17.60 -22.05 28.41
CA SER A 283 -19.01 -22.13 28.81
C SER A 283 -19.38 -23.40 29.62
N ARG A 284 -18.41 -24.18 30.04
CA ARG A 284 -18.54 -25.33 30.92
C ARG A 284 -17.64 -25.16 32.14
#